data_ae134ac95172ae953c17d43f2d5c66b4
#
_entry.id   ae134ac95172ae953c17d43f2d5c66b4
#
_cell.length_a   1.000
_cell.length_b   1.000
_cell.length_c   1.000
_cell.angle_alpha   90.00
_cell.angle_beta   90.00
_cell.angle_gamma   90.00
#
_symmetry.space_group_name_H-M   'P 1'
#
loop_
_entity.id
_entity.type
_entity.pdbx_description
1 polymer ?
#
loop_
_entity_poly.entity_id
_entity_poly.type
_entity_poly.pdbx_seq_one_letter_code
_entity_poly.pdbx_strand_id
1 'polypeptide(L)'
;NWVRLLYTDIWSSVIVNGHLGRKFKIGRSVRQGCPLSAMLFLLGAEPFAAAVSANDQFRGLRPPGGGDELKLSSYADDINLFVTCDESISVALQLFDLYGRASGAGLNVTKCRGLFVGAWRSRTDTPHDFIWSNDAQIYGVHFGLNSVFQNNLMLLDKVKKCIASYSGRN
;
A
#
# COMPACT_ATOMS: atom_id res chain seq x y z
N ASN A 1 -17.28 -25.89 -0.92
CA ASN A 1 -16.67 -24.58 -1.13
C ASN A 1 -15.14 -24.75 -1.35
N TRP A 2 -14.67 -24.50 -2.56
CA TRP A 2 -13.29 -24.69 -2.98
C TRP A 2 -12.29 -23.87 -2.15
N VAL A 3 -12.66 -22.64 -1.70
CA VAL A 3 -11.81 -21.81 -0.84
C VAL A 3 -11.54 -22.53 0.49
N ARG A 4 -12.57 -23.11 1.12
CA ARG A 4 -12.39 -23.90 2.33
C ARG A 4 -11.43 -25.08 2.10
N LEU A 5 -11.61 -25.83 1.01
CA LEU A 5 -10.76 -26.98 0.67
C LEU A 5 -9.29 -26.57 0.54
N LEU A 6 -9.01 -25.45 -0.13
CA LEU A 6 -7.65 -24.96 -0.40
C LEU A 6 -7.00 -24.27 0.79
N TYR A 7 -7.80 -23.72 1.74
CA TYR A 7 -7.32 -22.93 2.87
C TYR A 7 -7.61 -23.52 4.25
N THR A 8 -8.11 -24.77 4.32
CA THR A 8 -8.23 -25.50 5.58
C THR A 8 -6.99 -26.36 5.78
N ASP A 9 -6.40 -26.30 6.98
CA ASP A 9 -5.26 -27.10 7.40
C ASP A 9 -4.01 -26.95 6.51
N ILE A 10 -3.65 -25.70 6.23
CA ILE A 10 -2.49 -25.40 5.39
C ILE A 10 -1.20 -25.52 6.19
N TRP A 11 -0.26 -26.25 5.63
CA TRP A 11 1.09 -26.42 6.17
C TRP A 11 2.13 -25.89 5.17
N SER A 12 3.22 -25.36 5.68
CA SER A 12 4.37 -24.92 4.89
C SER A 12 5.66 -25.41 5.51
N SER A 13 6.72 -25.37 4.73
CA SER A 13 8.09 -25.62 5.16
C SER A 13 9.03 -24.69 4.42
N VAL A 14 10.13 -24.31 5.04
CA VAL A 14 11.17 -23.49 4.43
C VAL A 14 12.22 -24.41 3.83
N ILE A 15 12.68 -24.10 2.60
CA ILE A 15 13.83 -24.75 1.98
C ILE A 15 15.03 -23.85 2.13
N VAL A 16 16.09 -24.37 2.78
CA VAL A 16 17.37 -23.67 2.95
C VAL A 16 18.47 -24.54 2.35
N ASN A 17 19.18 -24.02 1.39
CA ASN A 17 20.26 -24.74 0.70
C ASN A 17 19.88 -26.15 0.20
N GLY A 18 18.65 -26.30 -0.31
CA GLY A 18 18.12 -27.58 -0.80
C GLY A 18 17.58 -28.52 0.31
N HIS A 19 17.71 -28.19 1.58
CA HIS A 19 17.18 -28.97 2.68
C HIS A 19 15.81 -28.45 3.13
N LEU A 20 14.84 -29.37 3.26
CA LEU A 20 13.49 -29.07 3.71
C LEU A 20 13.45 -28.99 5.24
N GLY A 21 13.07 -27.82 5.78
CA GLY A 21 12.87 -27.61 7.21
C GLY A 21 11.59 -28.26 7.75
N ARG A 22 11.36 -28.10 9.04
CA ARG A 22 10.14 -28.61 9.71
C ARG A 22 8.89 -27.96 9.14
N LYS A 23 7.82 -28.74 9.01
CA LYS A 23 6.50 -28.21 8.63
C LYS A 23 5.94 -27.36 9.78
N PHE A 24 5.30 -26.25 9.44
CA PHE A 24 4.54 -25.42 10.36
C PHE A 24 3.17 -25.08 9.76
N LYS A 25 2.17 -24.91 10.64
CA LYS A 25 0.79 -24.62 10.22
C LYS A 25 0.67 -23.12 9.93
N ILE A 26 0.01 -22.78 8.80
CA ILE A 26 -0.32 -21.41 8.46
C ILE A 26 -1.72 -21.12 9.03
N GLY A 27 -1.78 -20.27 10.04
CA GLY A 27 -3.03 -19.93 10.73
C GLY A 27 -3.77 -18.72 10.15
N ARG A 28 -3.09 -17.90 9.35
CA ARG A 28 -3.64 -16.67 8.74
C ARG A 28 -2.82 -16.30 7.51
N SER A 29 -3.33 -15.34 6.69
CA SER A 29 -2.73 -14.87 5.45
C SER A 29 -3.08 -15.73 4.23
N VAL A 30 -2.70 -15.24 3.05
CA VAL A 30 -2.85 -15.95 1.77
C VAL A 30 -1.50 -16.46 1.28
N ARG A 31 -1.49 -17.51 0.47
CA ARG A 31 -0.26 -18.14 -0.02
C ARG A 31 0.34 -17.31 -1.15
N GLN A 32 1.60 -16.92 -1.05
CA GLN A 32 2.33 -16.37 -2.18
C GLN A 32 2.49 -17.42 -3.29
N GLY A 33 2.30 -16.99 -4.54
CA GLY A 33 2.35 -17.89 -5.71
C GLY A 33 1.07 -18.66 -6.00
N CYS A 34 0.02 -18.54 -5.18
CA CYS A 34 -1.29 -19.12 -5.50
C CYS A 34 -2.13 -18.10 -6.29
N PRO A 35 -2.66 -18.44 -7.48
CA PRO A 35 -3.46 -17.50 -8.27
C PRO A 35 -4.70 -16.96 -7.54
N LEU A 36 -5.32 -17.78 -6.67
CA LEU A 36 -6.48 -17.39 -5.87
C LEU A 36 -6.14 -16.38 -4.77
N SER A 37 -4.90 -16.34 -4.31
CA SER A 37 -4.47 -15.49 -3.20
C SER A 37 -4.65 -14.00 -3.48
N ALA A 38 -4.33 -13.55 -4.67
CA ALA A 38 -4.50 -12.15 -5.08
C ALA A 38 -5.97 -11.72 -5.02
N MET A 39 -6.88 -12.57 -5.52
CA MET A 39 -8.32 -12.30 -5.49
C MET A 39 -8.87 -12.30 -4.06
N LEU A 40 -8.44 -13.25 -3.23
CA LEU A 40 -8.86 -13.31 -1.82
C LEU A 40 -8.34 -12.11 -1.02
N PHE A 41 -7.13 -11.65 -1.32
CA PHE A 41 -6.58 -10.45 -0.71
C PHE A 41 -7.40 -9.21 -1.08
N LEU A 42 -7.73 -9.02 -2.36
CA LEU A 42 -8.56 -7.91 -2.83
C LEU A 42 -9.95 -7.92 -2.18
N LEU A 43 -10.61 -9.08 -2.14
CA LEU A 43 -11.91 -9.23 -1.47
C LEU A 43 -11.81 -8.93 0.03
N GLY A 44 -10.69 -9.25 0.66
CA GLY A 44 -10.44 -8.93 2.07
C GLY A 44 -10.18 -7.44 2.32
N ALA A 45 -9.51 -6.74 1.37
CA ALA A 45 -9.17 -5.32 1.49
C ALA A 45 -10.34 -4.38 1.10
N GLU A 46 -11.22 -4.82 0.22
CA GLU A 46 -12.35 -4.05 -0.30
C GLU A 46 -13.24 -3.41 0.78
N PRO A 47 -13.60 -4.09 1.90
CA PRO A 47 -14.41 -3.47 2.94
C PRO A 47 -13.80 -2.21 3.54
N PHE A 48 -12.48 -2.15 3.68
CA PHE A 48 -11.80 -0.95 4.15
C PHE A 48 -11.88 0.18 3.11
N ALA A 49 -11.60 -0.12 1.86
CA ALA A 49 -11.66 0.83 0.76
C ALA A 49 -13.08 1.40 0.58
N ALA A 50 -14.08 0.53 0.64
CA ALA A 50 -15.49 0.93 0.57
C ALA A 50 -15.90 1.80 1.77
N ALA A 51 -15.45 1.46 2.99
CA ALA A 51 -15.75 2.25 4.19
C ALA A 51 -15.15 3.66 4.11
N VAL A 52 -13.91 3.81 3.65
CA VAL A 52 -13.28 5.13 3.45
C VAL A 52 -14.03 5.92 2.37
N SER A 53 -14.34 5.27 1.25
CA SER A 53 -15.01 5.93 0.11
C SER A 53 -16.41 6.44 0.47
N ALA A 54 -17.17 5.65 1.22
CA ALA A 54 -18.53 5.98 1.63
C ALA A 54 -18.62 6.92 2.84
N ASN A 55 -17.51 7.19 3.53
CA ASN A 55 -17.54 7.99 4.77
C ASN A 55 -17.61 9.49 4.43
N ASP A 56 -18.68 10.16 4.87
CA ASP A 56 -18.90 11.60 4.62
C ASP A 56 -18.01 12.51 5.48
N GLN A 57 -17.43 12.00 6.56
CA GLN A 57 -16.50 12.75 7.41
C GLN A 57 -15.07 12.72 6.86
N PHE A 58 -14.77 11.78 5.98
CA PHE A 58 -13.48 11.71 5.29
C PHE A 58 -13.46 12.66 4.09
N ARG A 59 -12.58 13.66 4.14
CA ARG A 59 -12.38 14.65 3.08
C ARG A 59 -11.15 14.31 2.27
N GLY A 60 -11.36 13.91 1.02
CA GLY A 60 -10.32 13.59 0.05
C GLY A 60 -9.91 14.78 -0.81
N LEU A 61 -9.12 14.49 -1.82
CA LEU A 61 -8.65 15.47 -2.80
C LEU A 61 -9.65 15.59 -3.96
N ARG A 62 -10.04 16.80 -4.32
CA ARG A 62 -10.81 17.06 -5.53
C ARG A 62 -9.87 17.47 -6.66
N PRO A 63 -9.86 16.74 -7.79
CA PRO A 63 -9.01 17.09 -8.93
C PRO A 63 -9.36 18.47 -9.51
N PRO A 64 -8.35 19.24 -9.97
CA PRO A 64 -8.60 20.44 -10.74
C PRO A 64 -9.42 20.11 -12.00
N GLY A 65 -10.44 20.91 -12.28
CA GLY A 65 -11.32 20.67 -13.44
C GLY A 65 -12.59 19.86 -13.14
N GLY A 66 -12.80 19.45 -11.89
CA GLY A 66 -13.98 18.70 -11.47
C GLY A 66 -13.75 17.18 -11.49
N GLY A 67 -14.76 16.44 -11.05
CA GLY A 67 -14.72 14.99 -10.91
C GLY A 67 -14.98 14.55 -9.47
N ASP A 68 -14.98 13.24 -9.28
CA ASP A 68 -15.21 12.66 -7.98
C ASP A 68 -14.05 12.92 -7.02
N GLU A 69 -14.38 12.98 -5.74
CA GLU A 69 -13.42 13.17 -4.67
C GLU A 69 -12.53 11.92 -4.54
N LEU A 70 -11.22 12.08 -4.73
CA LEU A 70 -10.25 11.01 -4.55
C LEU A 70 -9.91 10.88 -3.06
N LYS A 71 -10.33 9.82 -2.42
CA LYS A 71 -10.09 9.54 -0.99
C LYS A 71 -8.96 8.54 -0.79
N LEU A 72 -8.87 7.52 -1.64
CA LEU A 72 -7.84 6.49 -1.53
C LEU A 72 -7.41 5.98 -2.91
N SER A 73 -6.21 5.42 -2.94
CA SER A 73 -5.71 4.59 -4.03
C SER A 73 -5.00 3.40 -3.41
N SER A 74 -5.24 2.20 -3.92
CA SER A 74 -4.60 0.99 -3.41
C SER A 74 -3.98 0.18 -4.53
N TYR A 75 -2.83 -0.40 -4.24
CA TYR A 75 -2.18 -1.39 -5.08
C TYR A 75 -1.64 -2.51 -4.21
N ALA A 76 -2.28 -3.66 -4.26
CA ALA A 76 -2.06 -4.78 -3.34
C ALA A 76 -2.16 -4.31 -1.87
N ASP A 77 -1.10 -4.45 -1.08
CA ASP A 77 -0.99 -4.05 0.32
C ASP A 77 -0.62 -2.57 0.54
N ASP A 78 -0.22 -1.87 -0.52
CA ASP A 78 0.08 -0.43 -0.46
C ASP A 78 -1.21 0.39 -0.60
N ILE A 79 -1.63 1.03 0.48
CA ILE A 79 -2.80 1.92 0.52
C ILE A 79 -2.32 3.35 0.70
N ASN A 80 -2.72 4.22 -0.22
CA ASN A 80 -2.50 5.66 -0.13
C ASN A 80 -3.83 6.37 0.12
N LEU A 81 -3.86 7.22 1.14
CA LEU A 81 -5.00 8.04 1.48
C LEU A 81 -4.71 9.49 1.08
N PHE A 82 -5.69 10.12 0.46
CA PHE A 82 -5.63 11.54 0.08
C PHE A 82 -6.50 12.31 1.06
N VAL A 83 -5.90 13.21 1.84
CA VAL A 83 -6.58 13.93 2.91
C VAL A 83 -6.40 15.43 2.74
N THR A 84 -7.44 16.19 3.06
CA THR A 84 -7.44 17.66 3.00
C THR A 84 -7.67 18.30 4.36
N CYS A 85 -7.86 17.51 5.42
CA CYS A 85 -7.96 17.95 6.80
C CYS A 85 -7.46 16.86 7.76
N ASP A 86 -7.05 17.24 8.96
CA ASP A 86 -6.48 16.32 9.94
C ASP A 86 -7.53 15.37 10.52
N GLU A 87 -8.78 15.80 10.57
CA GLU A 87 -9.92 14.97 10.98
C GLU A 87 -10.04 13.72 10.09
N SER A 88 -9.77 13.83 8.80
CA SER A 88 -9.79 12.69 7.88
C SER A 88 -8.74 11.64 8.22
N ILE A 89 -7.59 12.04 8.79
CA ILE A 89 -6.58 11.08 9.27
C ILE A 89 -7.14 10.30 10.45
N SER A 90 -7.77 10.99 11.40
CA SER A 90 -8.39 10.36 12.57
C SER A 90 -9.50 9.39 12.16
N VAL A 91 -10.36 9.78 11.22
CA VAL A 91 -11.41 8.92 10.65
C VAL A 91 -10.80 7.67 10.00
N ALA A 92 -9.75 7.83 9.19
CA ALA A 92 -9.08 6.70 8.55
C ALA A 92 -8.52 5.71 9.57
N LEU A 93 -7.89 6.20 10.65
CA LEU A 93 -7.35 5.35 11.71
C LEU A 93 -8.44 4.58 12.44
N GLN A 94 -9.59 5.21 12.72
CA GLN A 94 -10.73 4.54 13.33
C GLN A 94 -11.31 3.44 12.42
N LEU A 95 -11.45 3.73 11.12
CA LEU A 95 -11.90 2.75 10.13
C LEU A 95 -10.92 1.59 10.00
N PHE A 96 -9.61 1.88 10.05
CA PHE A 96 -8.58 0.86 9.99
C PHE A 96 -8.56 -0.02 11.25
N ASP A 97 -8.77 0.56 12.44
CA ASP A 97 -8.90 -0.20 13.68
C ASP A 97 -10.11 -1.15 13.62
N LEU A 98 -11.26 -0.66 13.16
CA LEU A 98 -12.46 -1.47 12.97
C LEU A 98 -12.21 -2.63 11.98
N TYR A 99 -11.60 -2.32 10.84
CA TYR A 99 -11.21 -3.30 9.84
C TYR A 99 -10.21 -4.32 10.40
N GLY A 100 -9.22 -3.85 11.14
CA GLY A 100 -8.20 -4.69 11.77
C GLY A 100 -8.76 -5.69 12.77
N ARG A 101 -9.76 -5.27 13.58
CA ARG A 101 -10.46 -6.16 14.50
C ARG A 101 -11.24 -7.26 13.77
N ALA A 102 -11.78 -6.97 12.60
CA ALA A 102 -12.54 -7.93 11.80
C ALA A 102 -11.65 -8.86 10.97
N SER A 103 -10.57 -8.35 10.37
CA SER A 103 -9.71 -9.06 9.42
C SER A 103 -8.44 -9.65 10.05
N GLY A 104 -8.04 -9.15 11.23
CA GLY A 104 -6.72 -9.44 11.82
C GLY A 104 -5.58 -8.65 11.16
N ALA A 105 -5.87 -7.70 10.27
CA ALA A 105 -4.86 -6.80 9.69
C ALA A 105 -4.33 -5.83 10.77
N GLY A 106 -3.05 -5.50 10.70
CA GLY A 106 -2.41 -4.57 11.61
C GLY A 106 -1.75 -3.42 10.84
N LEU A 107 -2.03 -2.17 11.25
CA LEU A 107 -1.32 -1.01 10.72
C LEU A 107 0.10 -0.97 11.28
N ASN A 108 1.08 -0.93 10.41
CA ASN A 108 2.46 -0.70 10.83
C ASN A 108 2.76 0.80 10.83
N VAL A 109 2.49 1.45 11.97
CA VAL A 109 2.65 2.91 12.13
C VAL A 109 4.08 3.37 11.79
N THR A 110 5.11 2.57 12.11
CA THR A 110 6.50 2.95 11.82
C THR A 110 6.83 2.98 10.33
N LYS A 111 6.03 2.31 9.51
CA LYS A 111 6.13 2.33 8.04
C LYS A 111 5.21 3.38 7.42
N CYS A 112 4.25 3.92 8.16
CA CYS A 112 3.37 4.96 7.64
C CYS A 112 4.17 6.23 7.33
N ARG A 113 3.88 6.84 6.19
CA ARG A 113 4.52 8.06 5.71
C ARG A 113 3.44 9.03 5.27
N GLY A 114 3.62 10.29 5.63
CA GLY A 114 2.80 11.39 5.13
C GLY A 114 3.61 12.25 4.15
N LEU A 115 2.95 12.72 3.11
CA LEU A 115 3.51 13.65 2.15
C LEU A 115 2.70 14.95 2.20
N PHE A 116 3.35 16.04 2.54
CA PHE A 116 2.74 17.36 2.44
C PHE A 116 2.77 17.88 1.01
N VAL A 117 1.58 18.23 0.49
CA VAL A 117 1.43 18.77 -0.86
C VAL A 117 0.65 20.09 -0.86
N GLY A 118 0.78 20.85 -1.92
CA GLY A 118 0.07 22.12 -2.07
C GLY A 118 0.35 23.09 -0.93
N ALA A 119 -0.69 23.67 -0.35
CA ALA A 119 -0.61 24.62 0.75
C ALA A 119 -0.04 24.03 2.07
N TRP A 120 -0.06 22.72 2.20
CA TRP A 120 0.44 22.04 3.40
C TRP A 120 1.96 21.84 3.40
N ARG A 121 2.67 22.17 2.33
CA ARG A 121 4.14 22.04 2.26
C ARG A 121 4.89 22.84 3.31
N SER A 122 4.30 23.93 3.81
CA SER A 122 4.89 24.76 4.87
C SER A 122 4.62 24.25 6.28
N ARG A 123 3.86 23.15 6.44
CA ARG A 123 3.59 22.56 7.76
C ARG A 123 4.87 21.95 8.34
N THR A 124 5.02 22.11 9.65
CA THR A 124 6.15 21.58 10.43
C THR A 124 5.70 20.59 11.51
N ASP A 125 4.39 20.49 11.73
CA ASP A 125 3.80 19.54 12.66
C ASP A 125 3.77 18.12 12.06
N THR A 126 3.67 17.13 12.92
CA THR A 126 3.65 15.71 12.56
C THR A 126 2.37 15.03 13.06
N PRO A 127 1.23 15.24 12.38
CA PRO A 127 -0.03 14.65 12.82
C PRO A 127 0.07 13.13 13.03
N HIS A 128 -0.47 12.65 14.16
CA HIS A 128 -0.55 11.23 14.49
C HIS A 128 0.79 10.47 14.56
N ASP A 129 1.89 11.17 14.87
CA ASP A 129 3.24 10.61 15.01
C ASP A 129 3.75 9.86 13.76
N PHE A 130 3.18 10.14 12.59
CA PHE A 130 3.69 9.65 11.33
C PHE A 130 4.95 10.39 10.91
N ILE A 131 5.76 9.77 10.06
CA ILE A 131 6.91 10.43 9.44
C ILE A 131 6.40 11.22 8.24
N TRP A 132 6.41 12.55 8.37
CA TRP A 132 5.99 13.47 7.33
C TRP A 132 7.17 14.02 6.54
N SER A 133 6.96 14.24 5.26
CA SER A 133 7.98 14.71 4.33
C SER A 133 7.36 15.58 3.24
N ASN A 134 8.20 16.37 2.56
CA ASN A 134 7.83 17.09 1.34
C ASN A 134 8.21 16.31 0.06
N ASP A 135 8.83 15.16 0.23
CA ASP A 135 9.21 14.24 -0.85
C ASP A 135 8.88 12.80 -0.45
N ALA A 136 8.25 12.07 -1.35
CA ALA A 136 7.94 10.64 -1.17
C ALA A 136 7.94 9.89 -2.49
N GLN A 137 8.12 8.58 -2.43
CA GLN A 137 7.95 7.69 -3.56
C GLN A 137 6.68 6.88 -3.36
N ILE A 138 5.74 6.98 -4.31
CA ILE A 138 4.46 6.27 -4.30
C ILE A 138 4.37 5.47 -5.61
N TYR A 139 4.19 4.15 -5.51
CA TYR A 139 4.14 3.23 -6.65
C TYR A 139 5.32 3.37 -7.62
N GLY A 140 6.50 3.66 -7.09
CA GLY A 140 7.71 3.82 -7.87
C GLY A 140 7.83 5.17 -8.60
N VAL A 141 6.96 6.13 -8.32
CA VAL A 141 6.99 7.50 -8.82
C VAL A 141 7.36 8.45 -7.68
N HIS A 142 8.31 9.34 -7.90
CA HIS A 142 8.66 10.39 -6.95
C HIS A 142 7.67 11.55 -7.02
N PHE A 143 7.23 11.98 -5.84
CA PHE A 143 6.42 13.17 -5.62
C PHE A 143 7.20 14.12 -4.72
N GLY A 144 7.22 15.42 -5.06
CA GLY A 144 7.93 16.43 -4.28
C GLY A 144 8.52 17.54 -5.16
N LEU A 145 9.43 18.32 -4.58
CA LEU A 145 9.98 19.52 -5.23
C LEU A 145 10.79 19.19 -6.50
N ASN A 146 11.55 18.09 -6.49
CA ASN A 146 12.41 17.66 -7.60
C ASN A 146 11.87 16.42 -8.31
N SER A 147 10.57 16.16 -8.24
CA SER A 147 9.96 14.92 -8.72
C SER A 147 10.22 14.66 -10.21
N VAL A 148 10.16 15.67 -11.07
CA VAL A 148 10.42 15.52 -12.51
C VAL A 148 11.85 15.06 -12.76
N PHE A 149 12.83 15.67 -12.11
CA PHE A 149 14.25 15.30 -12.28
C PHE A 149 14.51 13.89 -11.74
N GLN A 150 14.02 13.56 -10.55
CA GLN A 150 14.18 12.24 -9.94
C GLN A 150 13.52 11.13 -10.76
N ASN A 151 12.31 11.36 -11.27
CA ASN A 151 11.61 10.41 -12.11
C ASN A 151 12.35 10.17 -13.44
N ASN A 152 12.91 11.22 -14.05
CA ASN A 152 13.71 11.08 -15.26
C ASN A 152 15.01 10.29 -15.02
N LEU A 153 15.71 10.54 -13.91
CA LEU A 153 16.90 9.76 -13.53
C LEU A 153 16.57 8.28 -13.33
N MET A 154 15.48 7.98 -12.63
CA MET A 154 15.03 6.60 -12.42
C MET A 154 14.70 5.90 -13.75
N LEU A 155 14.01 6.60 -14.65
CA LEU A 155 13.69 6.06 -15.97
C LEU A 155 14.96 5.74 -16.77
N LEU A 156 15.92 6.67 -16.78
CA LEU A 156 17.21 6.47 -17.45
C LEU A 156 17.99 5.29 -16.87
N ASP A 157 18.02 5.13 -15.55
CA ASP A 157 18.68 3.99 -14.89
C ASP A 157 18.00 2.66 -15.25
N LYS A 158 16.68 2.61 -15.27
CA LYS A 158 15.92 1.42 -15.72
C LYS A 158 16.24 1.06 -17.17
N VAL A 159 16.28 2.06 -18.06
CA VAL A 159 16.64 1.84 -19.48
C VAL A 159 18.07 1.33 -19.62
N LYS A 160 19.04 1.93 -18.91
CA LYS A 160 20.44 1.48 -18.92
C LYS A 160 20.59 0.05 -18.43
N LYS A 161 19.93 -0.33 -17.33
CA LYS A 161 19.91 -1.70 -16.81
C LYS A 161 19.29 -2.68 -17.80
N CYS A 162 18.22 -2.29 -18.48
CA CYS A 162 17.60 -3.10 -19.51
C CYS A 162 18.56 -3.34 -20.67
N ILE A 163 19.20 -2.29 -21.22
CA ILE A 163 20.16 -2.42 -22.31
C ILE A 163 21.35 -3.31 -21.88
N ALA A 164 21.89 -3.09 -20.67
CA ALA A 164 23.02 -3.89 -20.17
C ALA A 164 22.65 -5.39 -20.05
N SER A 165 21.40 -5.71 -19.72
CA SER A 165 20.94 -7.10 -19.62
C SER A 165 20.84 -7.82 -20.98
N TYR A 166 20.74 -7.06 -22.07
CA TYR A 166 20.74 -7.61 -23.43
C TYR A 166 22.14 -7.69 -24.05
N SER A 167 23.05 -6.75 -23.72
CA SER A 167 24.41 -6.73 -24.26
C SER A 167 25.33 -7.86 -23.77
N GLY A 168 24.92 -8.60 -22.74
CA GLY A 168 25.65 -9.79 -22.23
C GLY A 168 25.13 -11.14 -22.73
N ARG A 169 24.25 -11.17 -23.73
CA ARG A 169 23.66 -12.39 -24.28
C ARG A 169 24.16 -12.67 -25.72
N ASN A 170 25.48 -12.70 -25.92
CA ASN A 170 26.13 -13.25 -27.13
C ASN A 170 26.75 -14.58 -26.77
#